data_387e0ae9b6e2ea62fe89653f016d1811
#
_entry.id   387e0ae9b6e2ea62fe89653f016d1811
#
_cell.length_a   1.000
_cell.length_b   1.000
_cell.length_c   1.000
_cell.angle_alpha   90.00
_cell.angle_beta   90.00
_cell.angle_gamma   90.00
#
_symmetry.space_group_name_H-M   'P 1'
#
loop_
_entity.id
_entity.type
_entity.pdbx_description
1 polymer ?
#
loop_
_entity_poly.entity_id
_entity_poly.type
_entity_poly.pdbx_seq_one_letter_code
_entity_poly.pdbx_strand_id
1 'polypeptide(L)'
;MKNKKILITLGDYNGIGPKVIENALNDSKIKKLDISLIGDRSIINKLDIKNDKIEFIYRTNKIVFNPGRPTVHSGRASLDYLHHSIELIKNGKASKLVTGPISKEAIQKAGSKFKGHTDLLQSAFGITNVIMAFWSKKMKVSLSTIHIPLDQVLESISSELLVKQLEIIDSFFIRTL
;
A
#
# COMPACT_ATOMS: atom_id res chain seq x y z
N MET A 1 -4.42 -23.78 -5.52
CA MET A 1 -5.11 -22.55 -5.96
C MET A 1 -4.40 -21.37 -5.28
N LYS A 2 -3.92 -20.35 -6.05
CA LYS A 2 -3.32 -19.15 -5.44
C LYS A 2 -4.38 -18.43 -4.60
N ASN A 3 -4.07 -18.13 -3.36
CA ASN A 3 -4.94 -17.34 -2.48
C ASN A 3 -5.27 -16.00 -3.17
N LYS A 4 -6.56 -15.71 -3.33
CA LYS A 4 -7.04 -14.48 -4.02
C LYS A 4 -7.29 -13.32 -3.04
N LYS A 5 -7.08 -13.52 -1.75
CA LYS A 5 -7.36 -12.54 -0.71
C LYS A 5 -6.57 -11.26 -0.91
N ILE A 6 -7.27 -10.14 -0.78
CA ILE A 6 -6.73 -8.78 -0.90
C ILE A 6 -6.70 -8.17 0.50
N LEU A 7 -5.54 -7.76 0.96
CA LEU A 7 -5.40 -6.97 2.18
C LEU A 7 -5.49 -5.49 1.86
N ILE A 8 -6.23 -4.75 2.67
CA ILE A 8 -6.28 -3.28 2.61
C ILE A 8 -5.81 -2.76 3.97
N THR A 9 -4.81 -1.88 4.01
CA THR A 9 -4.41 -1.22 5.24
C THR A 9 -5.10 0.12 5.39
N LEU A 10 -5.50 0.48 6.61
CA LEU A 10 -6.23 1.73 6.88
C LEU A 10 -5.39 2.99 6.58
N GLY A 11 -4.06 2.87 6.66
CA GLY A 11 -3.14 4.02 6.51
C GLY A 11 -3.14 4.93 7.73
N ASP A 12 -2.86 6.21 7.53
CA ASP A 12 -2.90 7.21 8.61
C ASP A 12 -4.34 7.55 8.97
N TYR A 13 -4.75 7.15 10.17
CA TYR A 13 -6.10 7.37 10.65
C TYR A 13 -6.43 8.84 10.96
N ASN A 14 -5.42 9.72 11.05
CA ASN A 14 -5.60 11.17 11.16
C ASN A 14 -5.72 11.87 9.79
N GLY A 15 -5.44 11.15 8.69
CA GLY A 15 -5.53 11.62 7.32
C GLY A 15 -6.86 11.26 6.65
N ILE A 16 -6.87 11.33 5.32
CA ILE A 16 -8.04 11.03 4.48
C ILE A 16 -8.28 9.52 4.30
N GLY A 17 -7.31 8.67 4.71
CA GLY A 17 -7.32 7.22 4.51
C GLY A 17 -8.63 6.56 4.92
N PRO A 18 -9.10 6.75 6.17
CA PRO A 18 -10.35 6.13 6.63
C PRO A 18 -11.54 6.42 5.72
N LYS A 19 -11.71 7.68 5.29
CA LYS A 19 -12.84 8.06 4.43
C LYS A 19 -12.74 7.53 3.01
N VAL A 20 -11.54 7.52 2.45
CA VAL A 20 -11.29 6.93 1.12
C VAL A 20 -11.59 5.43 1.12
N ILE A 21 -11.16 4.73 2.17
CA ILE A 21 -11.40 3.29 2.32
C ILE A 21 -12.88 2.99 2.55
N GLU A 22 -13.56 3.73 3.41
CA GLU A 22 -15.01 3.62 3.62
C GLU A 22 -15.78 3.72 2.29
N ASN A 23 -15.48 4.76 1.50
CA ASN A 23 -16.13 4.96 0.21
C ASN A 23 -15.81 3.82 -0.77
N ALA A 24 -14.56 3.36 -0.83
CA ALA A 24 -14.14 2.27 -1.69
C ALA A 24 -14.81 0.95 -1.30
N LEU A 25 -14.88 0.62 -0.01
CA LEU A 25 -15.46 -0.63 0.48
C LEU A 25 -16.98 -0.70 0.30
N ASN A 26 -17.65 0.44 0.13
CA ASN A 26 -19.07 0.53 -0.16
C ASN A 26 -19.40 0.51 -1.67
N ASP A 27 -18.39 0.54 -2.57
CA ASP A 27 -18.61 0.44 -4.02
C ASP A 27 -19.10 -0.98 -4.38
N SER A 28 -20.19 -1.03 -5.14
CA SER A 28 -20.79 -2.29 -5.61
C SER A 28 -19.84 -3.15 -6.44
N LYS A 29 -18.85 -2.55 -7.12
CA LYS A 29 -17.87 -3.25 -7.97
C LYS A 29 -16.96 -4.18 -7.18
N ILE A 30 -16.74 -3.91 -5.89
CA ILE A 30 -15.84 -4.74 -5.07
C ILE A 30 -16.55 -5.79 -4.22
N LYS A 31 -17.89 -5.84 -4.22
CA LYS A 31 -18.70 -6.78 -3.40
C LYS A 31 -18.37 -8.26 -3.59
N LYS A 32 -17.75 -8.61 -4.73
CA LYS A 32 -17.38 -10.00 -5.07
C LYS A 32 -15.92 -10.34 -4.72
N LEU A 33 -15.16 -9.39 -4.23
CA LEU A 33 -13.75 -9.58 -3.89
C LEU A 33 -13.61 -10.11 -2.46
N ASP A 34 -12.65 -10.99 -2.24
CA ASP A 34 -12.25 -11.46 -0.91
C ASP A 34 -11.29 -10.42 -0.30
N ILE A 35 -11.80 -9.58 0.59
CA ILE A 35 -11.09 -8.43 1.15
C ILE A 35 -11.01 -8.54 2.67
N SER A 36 -9.83 -8.28 3.21
CA SER A 36 -9.63 -8.03 4.64
C SER A 36 -9.08 -6.62 4.86
N LEU A 37 -9.74 -5.84 5.72
CA LEU A 37 -9.29 -4.52 6.16
C LEU A 37 -8.49 -4.63 7.45
N ILE A 38 -7.26 -4.11 7.44
CA ILE A 38 -6.35 -4.07 8.59
C ILE A 38 -6.34 -2.67 9.19
N GLY A 39 -6.67 -2.58 10.48
CA GLY A 39 -6.68 -1.31 11.19
C GLY A 39 -7.10 -1.46 12.65
N ASP A 40 -7.09 -0.38 13.40
CA ASP A 40 -7.53 -0.39 14.79
C ASP A 40 -9.06 -0.41 14.92
N ARG A 41 -9.55 -1.24 15.83
CA ARG A 41 -10.99 -1.41 16.07
C ARG A 41 -11.69 -0.09 16.34
N SER A 42 -11.09 0.79 17.12
CA SER A 42 -11.67 2.09 17.49
C SER A 42 -11.83 3.05 16.29
N ILE A 43 -11.08 2.85 15.23
CA ILE A 43 -11.20 3.62 13.98
C ILE A 43 -12.16 2.91 13.02
N ILE A 44 -11.98 1.60 12.80
CA ILE A 44 -12.84 0.82 11.90
C ILE A 44 -14.31 0.91 12.32
N ASN A 45 -14.61 0.83 13.61
CA ASN A 45 -15.98 0.91 14.12
C ASN A 45 -16.66 2.29 13.91
N LYS A 46 -15.91 3.32 13.51
CA LYS A 46 -16.47 4.64 13.14
C LYS A 46 -16.78 4.77 11.65
N LEU A 47 -16.36 3.79 10.85
CA LEU A 47 -16.62 3.76 9.42
C LEU A 47 -18.00 3.16 9.15
N ASP A 48 -18.75 3.79 8.25
CA ASP A 48 -20.04 3.28 7.78
C ASP A 48 -19.82 2.28 6.63
N ILE A 49 -19.26 1.10 6.95
CA ILE A 49 -19.02 0.04 5.97
C ILE A 49 -20.26 -0.86 5.89
N LYS A 50 -20.94 -0.80 4.75
CA LYS A 50 -22.19 -1.55 4.47
C LYS A 50 -21.96 -2.92 3.84
N ASN A 51 -20.71 -3.23 3.47
CA ASN A 51 -20.35 -4.50 2.87
C ASN A 51 -20.03 -5.53 3.96
N ASP A 52 -20.96 -6.42 4.23
CA ASP A 52 -20.90 -7.47 5.25
C ASP A 52 -19.88 -8.59 4.96
N LYS A 53 -19.33 -8.63 3.74
CA LYS A 53 -18.31 -9.61 3.34
C LYS A 53 -16.89 -9.18 3.65
N ILE A 54 -16.69 -7.96 4.15
CA ILE A 54 -15.36 -7.48 4.54
C ILE A 54 -14.95 -8.13 5.85
N GLU A 55 -13.84 -8.85 5.82
CA GLU A 55 -13.18 -9.32 7.03
C GLU A 55 -12.40 -8.18 7.68
N PHE A 56 -12.50 -8.03 9.00
CA PHE A 56 -11.74 -7.03 9.74
C PHE A 56 -10.61 -7.71 10.53
N ILE A 57 -9.37 -7.30 10.26
CA ILE A 57 -8.19 -7.72 11.01
C ILE A 57 -7.83 -6.57 11.97
N TYR A 58 -8.27 -6.71 13.21
CA TYR A 58 -8.09 -5.66 14.21
C TYR A 58 -6.67 -5.65 14.77
N ARG A 59 -6.13 -4.42 14.85
CA ARG A 59 -4.87 -4.13 15.56
C ARG A 59 -5.20 -3.37 16.85
N THR A 60 -4.23 -3.34 17.76
CA THR A 60 -4.36 -2.67 19.04
C THR A 60 -3.20 -1.70 19.21
N ASN A 61 -3.42 -0.46 18.78
CA ASN A 61 -2.48 0.63 18.95
C ASN A 61 -3.05 1.69 19.90
N LYS A 62 -2.17 2.50 20.48
CA LYS A 62 -2.61 3.69 21.20
C LYS A 62 -3.09 4.73 20.20
N ILE A 63 -4.39 4.94 20.13
CA ILE A 63 -5.02 5.92 19.24
C ILE A 63 -5.11 7.28 19.93
N VAL A 64 -4.50 8.29 19.29
CA VAL A 64 -4.64 9.71 19.62
C VAL A 64 -5.22 10.40 18.39
N PHE A 65 -6.54 10.56 18.39
CA PHE A 65 -7.27 11.10 17.25
C PHE A 65 -7.08 12.62 17.16
N ASN A 66 -6.39 13.06 16.10
CA ASN A 66 -6.12 14.47 15.82
C ASN A 66 -6.18 14.69 14.29
N PRO A 67 -7.38 14.80 13.70
CA PRO A 67 -7.58 14.88 12.26
C PRO A 67 -6.78 15.99 11.60
N GLY A 68 -6.17 15.67 10.47
CA GLY A 68 -5.34 16.58 9.69
C GLY A 68 -3.94 16.84 10.28
N ARG A 69 -3.59 16.20 11.40
CA ARG A 69 -2.28 16.39 12.03
C ARG A 69 -1.49 15.09 12.12
N PRO A 70 -0.29 15.04 11.54
CA PRO A 70 0.61 13.89 11.67
C PRO A 70 1.10 13.73 13.11
N THR A 71 0.91 12.55 13.69
CA THR A 71 1.34 12.24 15.06
C THR A 71 2.23 11.01 15.10
N VAL A 72 3.04 10.87 16.16
CA VAL A 72 3.81 9.64 16.42
C VAL A 72 2.89 8.42 16.50
N HIS A 73 1.71 8.58 17.10
CA HIS A 73 0.76 7.48 17.27
C HIS A 73 0.15 7.05 15.95
N SER A 74 -0.26 7.99 15.08
CA SER A 74 -0.80 7.64 13.77
C SER A 74 0.27 7.05 12.85
N GLY A 75 1.51 7.50 12.98
CA GLY A 75 2.65 6.91 12.27
C GLY A 75 2.94 5.47 12.71
N ARG A 76 2.96 5.19 14.02
CA ARG A 76 3.15 3.84 14.56
C ARG A 76 2.04 2.89 14.11
N ALA A 77 0.79 3.32 14.17
CA ALA A 77 -0.33 2.51 13.72
C ALA A 77 -0.23 2.20 12.22
N SER A 78 0.08 3.20 11.38
CA SER A 78 0.29 3.00 9.94
C SER A 78 1.37 1.97 9.63
N LEU A 79 2.50 2.04 10.35
CA LEU A 79 3.59 1.07 10.21
C LEU A 79 3.18 -0.33 10.68
N ASP A 80 2.47 -0.44 11.80
CA ASP A 80 1.97 -1.71 12.33
C ASP A 80 1.04 -2.40 11.33
N TYR A 81 0.11 -1.67 10.70
CA TYR A 81 -0.77 -2.24 9.68
C TYR A 81 0.01 -2.77 8.47
N LEU A 82 1.02 -2.02 8.02
CA LEU A 82 1.88 -2.43 6.90
C LEU A 82 2.70 -3.68 7.25
N HIS A 83 3.38 -3.68 8.39
CA HIS A 83 4.18 -4.83 8.83
C HIS A 83 3.33 -6.09 8.97
N HIS A 84 2.15 -5.97 9.58
CA HIS A 84 1.25 -7.11 9.71
C HIS A 84 0.74 -7.62 8.35
N SER A 85 0.42 -6.71 7.41
CA SER A 85 0.03 -7.12 6.06
C SER A 85 1.14 -7.86 5.32
N ILE A 86 2.39 -7.42 5.49
CA ILE A 86 3.57 -8.06 4.91
C ILE A 86 3.75 -9.48 5.47
N GLU A 87 3.60 -9.65 6.78
CA GLU A 87 3.66 -10.96 7.43
C GLU A 87 2.59 -11.92 6.88
N LEU A 88 1.35 -11.45 6.72
CA LEU A 88 0.27 -12.26 6.15
C LEU A 88 0.56 -12.69 4.70
N ILE A 89 1.16 -11.82 3.90
CA ILE A 89 1.55 -12.14 2.52
C ILE A 89 2.70 -13.15 2.51
N LYS A 90 3.74 -12.94 3.33
CA LYS A 90 4.88 -13.86 3.43
C LYS A 90 4.45 -15.26 3.87
N ASN A 91 3.45 -15.34 4.73
CA ASN A 91 2.86 -16.60 5.21
C ASN A 91 1.81 -17.19 4.24
N GLY A 92 1.66 -16.65 3.01
CA GLY A 92 0.74 -17.16 1.99
C GLY A 92 -0.74 -16.96 2.31
N LYS A 93 -1.09 -16.18 3.33
CA LYS A 93 -2.49 -15.94 3.74
C LYS A 93 -3.20 -14.92 2.86
N ALA A 94 -2.44 -14.14 2.08
CA ALA A 94 -2.96 -13.21 1.09
C ALA A 94 -1.98 -13.08 -0.08
N SER A 95 -2.44 -12.55 -1.21
CA SER A 95 -1.62 -12.40 -2.41
C SER A 95 -1.55 -10.98 -2.95
N LYS A 96 -2.36 -10.09 -2.41
CA LYS A 96 -2.45 -8.70 -2.87
C LYS A 96 -2.53 -7.76 -1.67
N LEU A 97 -1.91 -6.59 -1.81
CA LEU A 97 -1.94 -5.52 -0.83
C LEU A 97 -2.35 -4.21 -1.49
N VAL A 98 -3.36 -3.57 -0.92
CA VAL A 98 -3.75 -2.20 -1.22
C VAL A 98 -3.46 -1.36 0.03
N THR A 99 -2.60 -0.37 -0.09
CA THR A 99 -2.23 0.46 1.04
C THR A 99 -3.08 1.71 1.11
N GLY A 100 -3.68 1.97 2.27
CA GLY A 100 -4.25 3.28 2.58
C GLY A 100 -3.16 4.36 2.62
N PRO A 101 -3.49 5.63 2.36
CA PRO A 101 -2.51 6.70 2.37
C PRO A 101 -1.89 6.88 3.76
N ILE A 102 -0.56 7.02 3.79
CA ILE A 102 0.20 7.31 5.02
C ILE A 102 0.75 8.72 5.00
N SER A 103 0.99 9.28 6.18
CA SER A 103 1.76 10.51 6.32
C SER A 103 3.24 10.18 6.48
N LYS A 104 4.08 10.66 5.53
CA LYS A 104 5.54 10.53 5.63
C LYS A 104 6.08 11.15 6.91
N GLU A 105 5.56 12.31 7.28
CA GLU A 105 5.92 13.00 8.53
C GLU A 105 5.54 12.17 9.77
N ALA A 106 4.35 11.56 9.78
CA ALA A 106 3.91 10.74 10.90
C ALA A 106 4.80 9.51 11.09
N ILE A 107 5.14 8.78 10.01
CA ILE A 107 6.00 7.60 10.11
C ILE A 107 7.43 7.97 10.51
N GLN A 108 7.96 9.12 10.07
CA GLN A 108 9.26 9.63 10.50
C GLN A 108 9.25 9.99 11.99
N LYS A 109 8.23 10.71 12.47
CA LYS A 109 8.02 10.97 13.90
C LYS A 109 7.95 9.69 14.72
N ALA A 110 7.43 8.61 14.14
CA ALA A 110 7.37 7.30 14.77
C ALA A 110 8.70 6.53 14.76
N GLY A 111 9.76 7.12 14.20
CA GLY A 111 11.11 6.52 14.13
C GLY A 111 11.33 5.62 12.94
N SER A 112 10.50 5.69 11.89
CA SER A 112 10.72 4.92 10.67
C SER A 112 11.96 5.38 9.92
N LYS A 113 12.80 4.43 9.53
CA LYS A 113 13.92 4.66 8.60
C LYS A 113 13.45 4.75 7.13
N PHE A 114 12.23 4.32 6.86
CA PHE A 114 11.64 4.32 5.52
C PHE A 114 10.94 5.66 5.24
N LYS A 115 11.05 6.12 3.99
CA LYS A 115 10.44 7.38 3.55
C LYS A 115 8.97 7.21 3.13
N GLY A 116 8.53 5.97 2.87
CA GLY A 116 7.18 5.67 2.43
C GLY A 116 6.93 4.18 2.18
N HIS A 117 5.87 3.88 1.42
CA HIS A 117 5.49 2.49 1.11
C HIS A 117 6.54 1.76 0.27
N THR A 118 7.08 2.41 -0.76
CA THR A 118 7.94 1.76 -1.75
C THR A 118 9.19 1.19 -1.11
N ASP A 119 9.94 1.99 -0.39
CA ASP A 119 11.18 1.59 0.25
C ASP A 119 10.97 0.61 1.40
N LEU A 120 9.85 0.74 2.14
CA LEU A 120 9.47 -0.23 3.15
C LEU A 120 9.17 -1.60 2.53
N LEU A 121 8.36 -1.63 1.46
CA LEU A 121 8.01 -2.87 0.78
C LEU A 121 9.22 -3.51 0.08
N GLN A 122 10.06 -2.72 -0.58
CA GLN A 122 11.32 -3.19 -1.16
C GLN A 122 12.19 -3.91 -0.12
N SER A 123 12.43 -3.25 1.01
CA SER A 123 13.21 -3.81 2.11
C SER A 123 12.57 -5.07 2.67
N ALA A 124 11.25 -5.06 2.87
CA ALA A 124 10.54 -6.17 3.47
C ALA A 124 10.55 -7.44 2.61
N PHE A 125 10.51 -7.30 1.29
CA PHE A 125 10.52 -8.44 0.36
C PHE A 125 11.90 -8.73 -0.24
N GLY A 126 12.94 -7.97 0.13
CA GLY A 126 14.29 -8.15 -0.41
C GLY A 126 14.40 -7.86 -1.90
N ILE A 127 13.57 -6.95 -2.43
CA ILE A 127 13.51 -6.61 -3.85
C ILE A 127 14.37 -5.36 -4.09
N THR A 128 15.31 -5.44 -5.02
CA THR A 128 16.16 -4.29 -5.39
C THR A 128 15.59 -3.49 -6.55
N ASN A 129 14.90 -4.15 -7.47
CA ASN A 129 14.36 -3.52 -8.67
C ASN A 129 12.85 -3.39 -8.58
N VAL A 130 12.36 -2.16 -8.56
CA VAL A 130 10.93 -1.84 -8.61
C VAL A 130 10.67 -0.86 -9.74
N ILE A 131 9.50 -0.94 -10.33
CA ILE A 131 9.03 -0.02 -11.37
C ILE A 131 7.77 0.65 -10.86
N MET A 132 7.72 1.98 -11.00
CA MET A 132 6.49 2.72 -10.80
C MET A 132 5.66 2.61 -12.07
N ALA A 133 4.43 2.11 -11.95
CA ALA A 133 3.52 1.98 -13.07
C ALA A 133 2.16 2.62 -12.76
N PHE A 134 1.60 3.28 -13.77
CA PHE A 134 0.24 3.79 -13.77
C PHE A 134 -0.61 2.94 -14.71
N TRP A 135 -1.72 2.47 -14.21
CA TRP A 135 -2.56 1.52 -14.92
C TRP A 135 -3.99 2.00 -15.06
N SER A 136 -4.44 2.15 -16.28
CA SER A 136 -5.83 2.44 -16.60
C SER A 136 -6.33 1.57 -17.76
N LYS A 137 -7.64 1.58 -18.02
CA LYS A 137 -8.18 0.87 -19.19
C LYS A 137 -7.65 1.41 -20.50
N LYS A 138 -7.38 2.73 -20.59
CA LYS A 138 -6.96 3.39 -21.82
C LYS A 138 -5.44 3.43 -22.01
N MET A 139 -4.70 3.49 -20.90
CA MET A 139 -3.26 3.71 -20.98
C MET A 139 -2.56 3.00 -19.81
N LYS A 140 -1.42 2.41 -20.10
CA LYS A 140 -0.52 1.79 -19.15
C LYS A 140 0.85 2.44 -19.33
N VAL A 141 1.39 2.99 -18.25
CA VAL A 141 2.67 3.72 -18.26
C VAL A 141 3.55 3.18 -17.16
N SER A 142 4.80 2.89 -17.48
CA SER A 142 5.86 2.62 -16.52
C SER A 142 6.93 3.71 -16.61
N LEU A 143 7.51 4.09 -15.48
CA LEU A 143 8.54 5.11 -15.42
C LEU A 143 9.91 4.46 -15.28
N SER A 144 10.81 4.79 -16.21
CA SER A 144 12.20 4.30 -16.16
C SER A 144 13.02 5.00 -15.09
N THR A 145 12.73 6.26 -14.83
CA THR A 145 13.34 7.06 -13.75
C THR A 145 12.28 7.74 -12.92
N ILE A 146 12.49 7.90 -11.62
CA ILE A 146 11.58 8.55 -10.68
C ILE A 146 12.37 9.42 -9.70
N HIS A 147 11.83 10.60 -9.38
CA HIS A 147 12.34 11.47 -8.32
C HIS A 147 13.81 11.91 -8.49
N ILE A 148 14.29 12.03 -9.72
CA ILE A 148 15.61 12.60 -10.05
C ILE A 148 15.45 13.92 -10.81
N PRO A 149 16.41 14.84 -10.74
CA PRO A 149 16.46 16.04 -11.56
C PRO A 149 16.46 15.69 -13.07
N LEU A 150 15.86 16.56 -13.89
CA LEU A 150 15.71 16.32 -15.31
C LEU A 150 17.04 16.19 -16.04
N ASP A 151 18.04 16.95 -15.65
CA ASP A 151 19.40 16.91 -16.18
C ASP A 151 20.12 15.59 -15.92
N GLN A 152 19.73 14.84 -14.88
CA GLN A 152 20.29 13.54 -14.54
C GLN A 152 19.62 12.36 -15.25
N VAL A 153 18.50 12.59 -15.96
CA VAL A 153 17.75 11.51 -16.62
C VAL A 153 18.59 10.79 -17.67
N LEU A 154 19.30 11.53 -18.52
CA LEU A 154 20.11 10.94 -19.59
C LEU A 154 21.21 10.02 -19.05
N GLU A 155 21.88 10.43 -17.99
CA GLU A 155 22.94 9.65 -17.35
C GLU A 155 22.39 8.43 -16.58
N SER A 156 21.13 8.49 -16.16
CA SER A 156 20.47 7.43 -15.40
C SER A 156 19.89 6.31 -16.27
N ILE A 157 19.78 6.50 -17.58
CA ILE A 157 19.22 5.52 -18.51
C ILE A 157 20.34 4.77 -19.21
N SER A 158 20.34 3.43 -19.06
CA SER A 158 21.21 2.54 -19.84
C SER A 158 20.39 1.43 -20.49
N SER A 159 20.96 0.80 -21.51
CA SER A 159 20.33 -0.36 -22.16
C SER A 159 20.05 -1.48 -21.16
N GLU A 160 20.99 -1.74 -20.25
CA GLU A 160 20.86 -2.77 -19.21
C GLU A 160 19.72 -2.45 -18.24
N LEU A 161 19.55 -1.18 -17.86
CA LEU A 161 18.45 -0.75 -17.02
C LEU A 161 17.11 -0.98 -17.73
N LEU A 162 17.00 -0.58 -18.99
CA LEU A 162 15.77 -0.73 -19.77
C LEU A 162 15.40 -2.19 -19.96
N VAL A 163 16.37 -3.06 -20.29
CA VAL A 163 16.14 -4.51 -20.42
C VAL A 163 15.59 -5.08 -19.11
N LYS A 164 16.22 -4.81 -17.95
CA LYS A 164 15.75 -5.27 -16.65
C LYS A 164 14.32 -4.79 -16.34
N GLN A 165 14.02 -3.54 -16.70
CA GLN A 165 12.67 -2.99 -16.49
C GLN A 165 11.64 -3.67 -17.38
N LEU A 166 11.97 -3.94 -18.64
CA LEU A 166 11.09 -4.67 -19.56
C LEU A 166 10.84 -6.10 -19.09
N GLU A 167 11.86 -6.80 -18.58
CA GLU A 167 11.70 -8.14 -17.98
C GLU A 167 10.74 -8.14 -16.78
N ILE A 168 10.81 -7.12 -15.91
CA ILE A 168 9.88 -6.98 -14.77
C ILE A 168 8.45 -6.75 -15.27
N ILE A 169 8.28 -5.87 -16.26
CA ILE A 169 6.98 -5.56 -16.85
C ILE A 169 6.40 -6.83 -17.51
N ASP A 170 7.17 -7.52 -18.34
CA ASP A 170 6.74 -8.73 -19.01
C ASP A 170 6.33 -9.82 -18.02
N SER A 171 7.17 -10.06 -17.00
CA SER A 171 6.85 -11.03 -15.95
C SER A 171 5.59 -10.69 -15.16
N PHE A 172 5.30 -9.39 -14.96
CA PHE A 172 4.06 -8.94 -14.34
C PHE A 172 2.86 -9.23 -15.23
N PHE A 173 2.95 -8.96 -16.54
CA PHE A 173 1.88 -9.25 -17.50
C PHE A 173 1.57 -10.75 -17.57
N ILE A 174 2.56 -11.59 -17.72
CA ILE A 174 2.40 -13.06 -17.78
C ILE A 174 1.71 -13.61 -16.53
N ARG A 175 1.96 -13.01 -15.35
CA ARG A 175 1.38 -13.49 -14.08
C ARG A 175 0.00 -12.91 -13.77
N THR A 176 -0.37 -11.82 -14.39
CA THR A 176 -1.55 -11.02 -13.99
C THR A 176 -2.67 -11.08 -15.02
N LEU A 177 -2.35 -11.32 -16.28
CA LEU A 177 -3.28 -11.50 -17.40
C LEU A 177 -3.41 -12.95 -17.78
#